data_b13898f923bb3d98cc43120ee5d5b65c
#
_entry.id   b13898f923bb3d98cc43120ee5d5b65c
#
_cell.length_a   1.000
_cell.length_b   1.000
_cell.length_c   1.000
_cell.angle_alpha   90.00
_cell.angle_beta   90.00
_cell.angle_gamma   90.00
#
_symmetry.space_group_name_H-M   'P 1'
#
loop_
_entity.id
_entity.type
_entity.pdbx_description
1 polymer ?
#
loop_
_entity_poly.entity_id
_entity_poly.type
_entity_poly.pdbx_seq_one_letter_code
_entity_poly.pdbx_strand_id
1 'polypeptide(L)'
;MSINTYDEQKFWEEMDILFPDIVKAITSLAKKSYISITNLRNGVTWWSEKTMEYFGMQENYTIRGQEKSKRSIHPDDLEDFRRGFQERVAGKNMDEPWEYRVRDGSTYNRISARAKMLNDKDGKPFVIVIRY
;
A
#
# COMPACT_ATOMS: atom_id res chain seq x y z
N MET A 1 8.69 -13.76 5.98
CA MET A 1 10.00 -13.60 5.33
C MET A 1 10.24 -12.13 5.07
N SER A 2 11.36 -11.63 5.50
CA SER A 2 11.70 -10.24 5.24
C SER A 2 12.30 -10.08 3.86
N ILE A 3 12.12 -8.89 3.27
CA ILE A 3 12.75 -8.51 2.02
C ILE A 3 14.17 -8.09 2.36
N ASN A 4 15.14 -8.56 1.59
CA ASN A 4 16.53 -8.23 1.83
C ASN A 4 16.84 -6.78 1.42
N THR A 5 18.00 -6.29 1.87
CA THR A 5 18.43 -4.90 1.61
C THR A 5 18.51 -4.56 0.12
N TYR A 6 18.86 -5.55 -0.70
CA TYR A 6 18.92 -5.36 -2.15
C TYR A 6 17.55 -5.02 -2.73
N ASP A 7 16.49 -5.72 -2.29
CA ASP A 7 15.13 -5.48 -2.78
C ASP A 7 14.63 -4.10 -2.36
N GLU A 8 14.96 -3.68 -1.13
CA GLU A 8 14.63 -2.33 -0.65
C GLU A 8 15.27 -1.27 -1.52
N GLN A 9 16.57 -1.39 -1.75
CA GLN A 9 17.32 -0.45 -2.56
C GLN A 9 16.76 -0.37 -3.97
N LYS A 10 16.50 -1.52 -4.57
CA LYS A 10 15.95 -1.60 -5.93
C LYS A 10 14.57 -0.96 -6.03
N PHE A 11 13.73 -1.18 -5.03
CA PHE A 11 12.41 -0.57 -4.98
C PHE A 11 12.51 0.96 -5.08
N TRP A 12 13.34 1.58 -4.22
CA TRP A 12 13.47 3.02 -4.20
C TRP A 12 14.21 3.57 -5.41
N GLU A 13 15.18 2.85 -5.95
CA GLU A 13 15.85 3.23 -7.18
C GLU A 13 14.89 3.30 -8.35
N GLU A 14 14.04 2.30 -8.52
CA GLU A 14 13.02 2.30 -9.57
C GLU A 14 12.04 3.46 -9.40
N MET A 15 11.61 3.71 -8.16
CA MET A 15 10.70 4.82 -7.86
C MET A 15 11.36 6.16 -8.16
N ASP A 16 12.62 6.34 -7.79
CA ASP A 16 13.33 7.60 -7.98
C ASP A 16 13.56 7.91 -9.46
N ILE A 17 13.88 6.91 -10.27
CA ILE A 17 14.07 7.08 -11.71
C ILE A 17 12.77 7.48 -12.40
N LEU A 18 11.66 6.85 -12.03
CA LEU A 18 10.38 7.05 -12.70
C LEU A 18 9.58 8.22 -12.16
N PHE A 19 9.72 8.50 -10.86
CA PHE A 19 8.91 9.49 -10.17
C PHE A 19 9.72 10.31 -9.16
N PRO A 20 10.77 11.03 -9.58
CA PRO A 20 11.71 11.68 -8.63
C PRO A 20 11.04 12.68 -7.69
N ASP A 21 10.10 13.48 -8.19
CA ASP A 21 9.42 14.48 -7.37
C ASP A 21 8.42 13.84 -6.39
N ILE A 22 7.83 12.73 -6.81
CA ILE A 22 6.85 12.00 -6.00
C ILE A 22 7.55 11.29 -4.84
N VAL A 23 8.73 10.71 -5.08
CA VAL A 23 9.50 10.05 -4.02
C VAL A 23 9.83 11.04 -2.90
N LYS A 24 10.28 12.24 -3.25
CA LYS A 24 10.56 13.27 -2.25
C LYS A 24 9.32 13.64 -1.43
N ALA A 25 8.19 13.85 -2.11
CA ALA A 25 6.94 14.20 -1.45
C ALA A 25 6.47 13.07 -0.53
N ILE A 26 6.50 11.85 -1.00
CA ILE A 26 6.06 10.68 -0.23
C ILE A 26 6.96 10.46 0.98
N THR A 27 8.28 10.53 0.80
CA THR A 27 9.23 10.35 1.89
C THR A 27 9.04 11.40 2.97
N SER A 28 8.77 12.63 2.56
CA SER A 28 8.50 13.74 3.48
C SER A 28 7.20 13.53 4.26
N LEU A 29 6.16 13.03 3.61
CA LEU A 29 4.85 12.78 4.22
C LEU A 29 4.80 11.49 5.03
N ALA A 30 5.65 10.52 4.70
CA ALA A 30 5.62 9.17 5.26
C ALA A 30 5.77 9.14 6.79
N LYS A 31 6.48 10.11 7.35
CA LYS A 31 6.69 10.20 8.80
C LYS A 31 5.43 10.60 9.55
N LYS A 32 4.45 11.21 8.87
CA LYS A 32 3.25 11.78 9.48
C LYS A 32 1.96 11.17 8.96
N SER A 33 2.04 10.28 7.99
CA SER A 33 0.87 9.77 7.30
C SER A 33 0.80 8.26 7.30
N TYR A 34 -0.42 7.75 7.19
CA TYR A 34 -0.70 6.33 7.06
C TYR A 34 -0.77 6.00 5.57
N ILE A 35 0.34 5.55 4.99
CA ILE A 35 0.41 5.25 3.55
C ILE A 35 1.09 3.90 3.29
N SER A 36 0.72 3.30 2.16
CA SER A 36 1.45 2.18 1.57
C SER A 36 1.70 2.45 0.10
N ILE A 37 2.79 1.91 -0.42
CA ILE A 37 3.17 2.03 -1.81
C ILE A 37 3.48 0.65 -2.34
N THR A 38 2.75 0.21 -3.36
CA THR A 38 2.95 -1.12 -3.96
C THR A 38 3.46 -0.98 -5.38
N ASN A 39 4.59 -1.63 -5.66
CA ASN A 39 5.09 -1.82 -7.00
C ASN A 39 4.34 -3.02 -7.61
N LEU A 40 3.51 -2.78 -8.60
CA LEU A 40 2.65 -3.80 -9.19
C LEU A 40 3.42 -4.81 -10.04
N ARG A 41 4.65 -4.49 -10.47
CA ARG A 41 5.47 -5.39 -11.27
C ARG A 41 6.06 -6.53 -10.46
N ASN A 42 6.53 -6.23 -9.25
CA ASN A 42 7.17 -7.23 -8.40
C ASN A 42 6.36 -7.60 -7.15
N GLY A 43 5.26 -6.90 -6.92
CA GLY A 43 4.39 -7.18 -5.78
C GLY A 43 4.95 -6.72 -4.44
N VAL A 44 6.01 -5.93 -4.43
CA VAL A 44 6.60 -5.41 -3.19
C VAL A 44 5.81 -4.19 -2.72
N THR A 45 5.43 -4.18 -1.45
CA THR A 45 4.75 -3.05 -0.82
C THR A 45 5.62 -2.48 0.29
N TRP A 46 5.79 -1.17 0.28
CA TRP A 46 6.38 -0.43 1.38
C TRP A 46 5.26 0.18 2.22
N TRP A 47 5.42 0.10 3.54
CA TRP A 47 4.46 0.62 4.50
C TRP A 47 5.11 1.72 5.33
N SER A 48 4.43 2.85 5.51
CA SER A 48 4.94 3.90 6.38
C SER A 48 4.98 3.40 7.83
N GLU A 49 5.84 4.02 8.62
CA GLU A 49 6.06 3.62 10.02
C GLU A 49 4.76 3.65 10.83
N LYS A 50 3.95 4.69 10.65
CA LYS A 50 2.65 4.79 11.33
C LYS A 50 1.69 3.69 10.90
N THR A 51 1.69 3.32 9.63
CA THR A 51 0.86 2.23 9.12
C THR A 51 1.30 0.89 9.69
N MET A 52 2.61 0.67 9.77
CA MET A 52 3.15 -0.52 10.40
C MET A 52 2.68 -0.67 11.85
N GLU A 53 2.80 0.40 12.61
CA GLU A 53 2.38 0.40 14.01
C GLU A 53 0.89 0.10 14.14
N TYR A 54 0.08 0.74 13.31
CA TYR A 54 -1.37 0.57 13.35
C TYR A 54 -1.80 -0.86 13.03
N PHE A 55 -1.19 -1.48 12.02
CA PHE A 55 -1.50 -2.85 11.62
C PHE A 55 -0.72 -3.91 12.40
N GLY A 56 0.14 -3.50 13.34
CA GLY A 56 0.96 -4.42 14.11
C GLY A 56 1.98 -5.18 13.27
N MET A 57 2.48 -4.54 12.24
CA MET A 57 3.47 -5.14 11.33
C MET A 57 4.88 -4.95 11.88
N GLN A 58 5.75 -5.92 11.62
CA GLN A 58 7.14 -5.87 12.06
C GLN A 58 8.11 -5.43 10.98
N GLU A 59 7.66 -5.34 9.74
CA GLU A 59 8.50 -5.04 8.59
C GLU A 59 7.88 -3.93 7.74
N ASN A 60 8.73 -3.03 7.23
CA ASN A 60 8.31 -1.94 6.35
C ASN A 60 7.99 -2.42 4.94
N TYR A 61 8.54 -3.57 4.54
CA TYR A 61 8.37 -4.12 3.20
C TYR A 61 7.74 -5.48 3.30
N THR A 62 6.76 -5.72 2.44
CA THR A 62 6.10 -7.02 2.35
C THR A 62 5.96 -7.42 0.90
N ILE A 63 5.81 -8.71 0.66
CA ILE A 63 5.52 -9.24 -0.66
C ILE A 63 4.01 -9.43 -0.75
N ARG A 64 3.43 -9.01 -1.86
CA ARG A 64 2.00 -9.12 -2.10
C ARG A 64 1.53 -10.57 -1.92
N GLY A 65 0.46 -10.74 -1.17
CA GLY A 65 -0.06 -12.05 -0.80
C GLY A 65 0.45 -12.55 0.53
N GLN A 66 1.51 -11.92 1.07
CA GLN A 66 2.09 -12.27 2.37
C GLN A 66 1.91 -11.13 3.39
N GLU A 67 1.18 -10.09 3.02
CA GLU A 67 0.98 -8.94 3.88
C GLU A 67 0.17 -9.31 5.12
N LYS A 68 0.72 -9.02 6.28
CA LYS A 68 0.03 -9.25 7.55
C LYS A 68 -1.21 -8.38 7.70
N SER A 69 -1.28 -7.25 6.99
CA SER A 69 -2.46 -6.40 6.99
C SER A 69 -3.74 -7.15 6.56
N LYS A 70 -3.61 -8.15 5.69
CA LYS A 70 -4.75 -8.99 5.30
C LYS A 70 -5.33 -9.78 6.47
N ARG A 71 -4.49 -10.14 7.44
CA ARG A 71 -4.94 -10.85 8.65
C ARG A 71 -5.63 -9.91 9.62
N SER A 72 -5.38 -8.61 9.49
CA SER A 72 -5.97 -7.60 10.33
C SER A 72 -7.33 -7.12 9.82
N ILE A 73 -7.69 -7.45 8.58
CA ILE A 73 -8.97 -7.08 8.00
C ILE A 73 -10.04 -8.04 8.50
N HIS A 74 -11.21 -7.47 8.85
CA HIS A 74 -12.34 -8.27 9.28
C HIS A 74 -12.70 -9.32 8.21
N PRO A 75 -12.93 -10.58 8.59
CA PRO A 75 -13.20 -11.65 7.61
C PRO A 75 -14.34 -11.33 6.63
N ASP A 76 -15.39 -10.66 7.10
CA ASP A 76 -16.54 -10.31 6.25
C ASP A 76 -16.19 -9.24 5.21
N ASP A 77 -15.09 -8.51 5.41
CA ASP A 77 -14.67 -7.45 4.51
C ASP A 77 -13.56 -7.86 3.55
N LEU A 78 -13.00 -9.06 3.71
CA LEU A 78 -11.84 -9.51 2.90
C LEU A 78 -12.14 -9.54 1.41
N GLU A 79 -13.30 -10.05 1.02
CA GLU A 79 -13.67 -10.13 -0.38
C GLU A 79 -13.90 -8.76 -0.99
N ASP A 80 -14.57 -7.88 -0.27
CA ASP A 80 -14.77 -6.50 -0.68
C ASP A 80 -13.42 -5.76 -0.78
N PHE A 81 -12.51 -6.04 0.16
CA PHE A 81 -11.16 -5.48 0.12
C PHE A 81 -10.42 -5.89 -1.16
N ARG A 82 -10.43 -7.17 -1.49
CA ARG A 82 -9.76 -7.69 -2.70
C ARG A 82 -10.36 -7.09 -3.96
N ARG A 83 -11.69 -7.05 -4.03
CA ARG A 83 -12.38 -6.46 -5.16
C ARG A 83 -12.05 -4.98 -5.32
N GLY A 84 -12.05 -4.24 -4.22
CA GLY A 84 -11.69 -2.82 -4.21
C GLY A 84 -10.26 -2.58 -4.69
N PHE A 85 -9.33 -3.44 -4.30
CA PHE A 85 -7.95 -3.37 -4.79
C PHE A 85 -7.88 -3.61 -6.30
N GLN A 86 -8.55 -4.64 -6.78
CA GLN A 86 -8.57 -4.98 -8.21
C GLN A 86 -9.21 -3.87 -9.05
N GLU A 87 -10.30 -3.28 -8.57
CA GLU A 87 -10.96 -2.18 -9.24
C GLU A 87 -10.01 -0.99 -9.42
N ARG A 88 -9.26 -0.64 -8.37
CA ARG A 88 -8.33 0.48 -8.41
C ARG A 88 -7.13 0.22 -9.31
N VAL A 89 -6.63 -1.00 -9.30
CA VAL A 89 -5.57 -1.41 -10.24
C VAL A 89 -6.07 -1.28 -11.69
N ALA A 90 -7.35 -1.53 -11.93
CA ALA A 90 -7.97 -1.36 -13.25
C ALA A 90 -8.37 0.10 -13.55
N GLY A 91 -8.07 1.03 -12.65
CA GLY A 91 -8.41 2.44 -12.82
C GLY A 91 -9.85 2.79 -12.53
N LYS A 92 -10.58 1.91 -11.84
CA LYS A 92 -12.00 2.12 -11.51
C LYS A 92 -12.13 2.63 -10.08
N ASN A 93 -13.15 3.48 -9.85
CA ASN A 93 -13.52 3.98 -8.51
C ASN A 93 -12.38 4.69 -7.77
N MET A 94 -11.48 5.34 -8.50
CA MET A 94 -10.30 5.98 -7.92
C MET A 94 -10.64 7.14 -6.97
N ASP A 95 -11.75 7.83 -7.24
CA ASP A 95 -12.18 8.97 -6.43
C ASP A 95 -13.04 8.59 -5.23
N GLU A 96 -13.40 7.32 -5.13
CA GLU A 96 -14.25 6.85 -4.06
C GLU A 96 -13.44 6.31 -2.89
N PRO A 97 -13.85 6.57 -1.63
CA PRO A 97 -13.20 5.97 -0.49
C PRO A 97 -13.41 4.47 -0.50
N TRP A 98 -12.39 3.75 -0.07
CA TRP A 98 -12.39 2.31 0.03
C TRP A 98 -12.46 1.95 1.51
N GLU A 99 -13.61 1.51 1.98
CA GLU A 99 -13.87 1.30 3.39
C GLU A 99 -13.85 -0.18 3.77
N TYR A 100 -13.21 -0.48 4.88
CA TYR A 100 -13.21 -1.81 5.46
C TYR A 100 -12.79 -1.73 6.94
N ARG A 101 -13.05 -2.81 7.67
CA ARG A 101 -12.73 -2.88 9.09
C ARG A 101 -11.40 -3.56 9.31
N VAL A 102 -10.59 -3.00 10.21
CA VAL A 102 -9.30 -3.57 10.61
C VAL A 102 -9.30 -3.81 12.11
N ARG A 103 -8.55 -4.81 12.53
CA ARG A 103 -8.45 -5.17 13.94
C ARG A 103 -7.69 -4.11 14.72
N ASP A 104 -8.18 -3.80 15.89
CA ASP A 104 -7.55 -2.93 16.86
C ASP A 104 -7.72 -3.57 18.24
N GLY A 105 -6.72 -4.33 18.67
CA GLY A 105 -6.82 -5.14 19.89
C GLY A 105 -7.91 -6.20 19.77
N SER A 106 -8.92 -6.14 20.64
CA SER A 106 -10.05 -7.07 20.64
C SER A 106 -11.24 -6.56 19.82
N THR A 107 -11.12 -5.39 19.21
CA THR A 107 -12.20 -4.75 18.44
C THR A 107 -11.78 -4.54 17.00
N TYR A 108 -12.71 -3.99 16.21
CA TYR A 108 -12.45 -3.60 14.82
C TYR A 108 -12.80 -2.14 14.63
N ASN A 109 -11.94 -1.41 13.95
CA ASN A 109 -12.20 -0.03 13.56
C ASN A 109 -12.43 0.03 12.05
N ARG A 110 -13.38 0.87 11.64
CA ARG A 110 -13.60 1.15 10.22
C ARG A 110 -12.56 2.15 9.76
N ILE A 111 -11.88 1.83 8.66
CA ILE A 111 -10.97 2.76 8.00
C ILE A 111 -11.50 3.11 6.62
N SER A 112 -11.09 4.27 6.13
CA SER A 112 -11.42 4.76 4.80
C SER A 112 -10.11 5.01 4.07
N ALA A 113 -9.84 4.22 3.05
CA ALA A 113 -8.61 4.33 2.27
C ALA A 113 -8.87 5.03 0.94
N ARG A 114 -7.88 5.73 0.44
CA ARG A 114 -7.90 6.34 -0.89
C ARG A 114 -6.66 5.90 -1.64
N ALA A 115 -6.85 5.56 -2.91
CA ALA A 115 -5.78 5.06 -3.75
C ALA A 115 -5.48 6.03 -4.89
N LYS A 116 -4.22 6.07 -5.29
CA LYS A 116 -3.78 6.78 -6.48
C LYS A 116 -2.88 5.87 -7.30
N MET A 117 -3.14 5.79 -8.59
CA MET A 117 -2.35 4.98 -9.51
C MET A 117 -1.32 5.85 -10.21
N LEU A 118 -0.07 5.37 -10.27
CA LEU A 118 0.99 5.97 -11.05
C LEU A 118 1.31 5.04 -12.21
N ASN A 119 1.23 5.56 -13.42
CA ASN A 119 1.45 4.78 -14.64
C ASN A 119 2.88 4.91 -15.12
N ASP A 120 3.36 3.90 -15.85
CA ASP A 120 4.65 3.96 -16.50
C ASP A 120 4.59 4.80 -17.79
N LYS A 121 5.70 4.82 -18.55
CA LYS A 121 5.80 5.59 -19.79
C LYS A 121 4.79 5.17 -20.86
N ASP A 122 4.34 3.91 -20.79
CA ASP A 122 3.38 3.35 -21.76
C ASP A 122 1.94 3.50 -21.29
N GLY A 123 1.72 4.21 -20.19
CA GLY A 123 0.39 4.41 -19.62
C GLY A 123 -0.14 3.21 -18.84
N LYS A 124 0.69 2.21 -18.56
CA LYS A 124 0.28 1.02 -17.81
C LYS A 124 0.41 1.26 -16.31
N PRO A 125 -0.49 0.72 -15.49
CA PRO A 125 -0.38 0.79 -14.03
C PRO A 125 0.96 0.22 -13.55
N PHE A 126 1.68 1.02 -12.79
CA PHE A 126 2.99 0.63 -12.27
C PHE A 126 3.01 0.59 -10.76
N VAL A 127 2.51 1.64 -10.13
CA VAL A 127 2.57 1.79 -8.68
C VAL A 127 1.21 2.26 -8.17
N ILE A 128 0.73 1.65 -7.10
CA ILE A 128 -0.45 2.12 -6.40
C ILE A 128 -0.05 2.66 -5.03
N VAL A 129 -0.47 3.88 -4.74
CA VAL A 129 -0.26 4.54 -3.44
C VAL A 129 -1.59 4.56 -2.71
N ILE A 130 -1.63 4.03 -1.50
CA ILE A 130 -2.84 3.98 -0.69
C ILE A 130 -2.61 4.81 0.58
N ARG A 131 -3.51 5.74 0.83
CA ARG A 131 -3.56 6.52 2.06
C ARG A 131 -4.74 6.04 2.90
N TYR A 132 -4.43 5.73 4.13
CA TYR A 132 -5.42 5.21 5.09
C TYR A 132 -5.95 6.29 6.02
#